data_77917dcd5ff57225edb4c44a40fab530
#
_entry.id   77917dcd5ff57225edb4c44a40fab530
#
_cell.length_a   1.000
_cell.length_b   1.000
_cell.length_c   1.000
_cell.angle_alpha   90.00
_cell.angle_beta   90.00
_cell.angle_gamma   90.00
#
_symmetry.space_group_name_H-M   'P 1'
#
loop_
_entity.id
_entity.type
_entity.pdbx_description
1 polymer ?
#
loop_
_entity_poly.entity_id
_entity_poly.type
_entity_poly.pdbx_seq_one_letter_code
_entity_poly.pdbx_strand_id
1 'polypeptide(L)'
;GRMPNLAQLVREGASGNLRSNDPMFSPLLWTTVATGKAPTEHGIADFLVKDAKNGERHPITSDFRKVKALWNILGDFDRVSSWIGWWASYPAEAIRGTIVTDYLAAAVNRSGPEAAARVSGIASPADALRERTDLLVRASQISREEVARIVPVTEAEYRAALVDLARPTKKDDKTRVDDPVGFVMRVLAQVRTYHNIALAQVEAGVPFVAVYYEAID
;
A
#
# COMPACT_ATOMS: atom_id res chain seq x y z
N GLY A 1 2.29 -6.89 -26.25
CA GLY A 1 2.86 -6.21 -25.09
C GLY A 1 2.58 -6.97 -23.79
N ARG A 2 3.33 -6.69 -22.73
CA ARG A 2 3.18 -7.38 -21.43
C ARG A 2 1.90 -6.96 -20.67
N MET A 3 1.26 -5.86 -21.07
CA MET A 3 0.05 -5.31 -20.43
C MET A 3 -1.03 -5.04 -21.51
N PRO A 4 -1.70 -6.07 -22.03
CA PRO A 4 -2.63 -5.91 -23.15
C PRO A 4 -3.84 -5.05 -22.83
N ASN A 5 -4.39 -5.17 -21.61
CA ASN A 5 -5.56 -4.39 -21.19
C ASN A 5 -5.23 -2.90 -21.03
N LEU A 6 -4.06 -2.58 -20.44
CA LEU A 6 -3.61 -1.18 -20.35
C LEU A 6 -3.34 -0.59 -21.73
N ALA A 7 -2.72 -1.37 -22.62
CA ALA A 7 -2.50 -0.94 -24.00
C ALA A 7 -3.83 -0.71 -24.76
N GLN A 8 -4.88 -1.45 -24.44
CA GLN A 8 -6.22 -1.22 -24.97
C GLN A 8 -6.79 0.11 -24.45
N LEU A 9 -6.73 0.36 -23.16
CA LEU A 9 -7.18 1.63 -22.56
C LEU A 9 -6.48 2.85 -23.17
N VAL A 10 -5.16 2.74 -23.43
CA VAL A 10 -4.39 3.81 -24.10
C VAL A 10 -4.87 4.04 -25.53
N ARG A 11 -5.25 2.99 -26.27
CA ARG A 11 -5.75 3.13 -27.66
C ARG A 11 -7.17 3.68 -27.74
N GLU A 12 -8.02 3.35 -26.77
CA GLU A 12 -9.45 3.68 -26.78
C GLU A 12 -9.77 4.95 -26.00
N GLY A 13 -8.84 5.39 -25.14
CA GLY A 13 -9.00 6.56 -24.29
C GLY A 13 -7.98 7.66 -24.58
N ALA A 14 -7.78 8.53 -23.59
CA ALA A 14 -6.76 9.57 -23.62
C ALA A 14 -5.61 9.18 -22.67
N SER A 15 -4.38 9.37 -23.13
CA SER A 15 -3.18 9.16 -22.32
C SER A 15 -2.21 10.33 -22.51
N GLY A 16 -1.38 10.59 -21.50
CA GLY A 16 -0.39 11.66 -21.54
C GLY A 16 0.51 11.67 -20.33
N ASN A 17 1.52 12.53 -20.38
CA ASN A 17 2.43 12.73 -19.26
C ASN A 17 1.81 13.64 -18.21
N LEU A 18 1.78 13.21 -16.97
CA LEU A 18 1.36 14.02 -15.84
C LEU A 18 2.60 14.66 -15.20
N ARG A 19 2.59 16.00 -15.07
CA ARG A 19 3.64 16.71 -14.35
C ARG A 19 3.51 16.45 -12.85
N SER A 20 4.57 15.93 -12.23
CA SER A 20 4.64 15.73 -10.79
C SER A 20 5.01 17.01 -10.02
N ASN A 21 4.78 17.01 -8.71
CA ASN A 21 5.33 18.02 -7.80
C ASN A 21 6.81 17.70 -7.47
N ASP A 22 7.53 18.70 -6.99
CA ASP A 22 8.87 18.57 -6.45
C ASP A 22 8.87 18.98 -4.97
N PRO A 23 9.37 18.17 -4.03
CA PRO A 23 9.96 16.83 -4.21
C PRO A 23 8.93 15.75 -4.53
N MET A 24 9.36 14.70 -5.26
CA MET A 24 8.50 13.56 -5.63
C MET A 24 8.41 12.53 -4.48
N PHE A 25 7.81 12.92 -3.36
CA PHE A 25 7.59 12.04 -2.23
C PHE A 25 6.21 11.39 -2.30
N SER A 26 6.14 10.06 -2.27
CA SER A 26 4.87 9.32 -2.42
C SER A 26 3.77 9.80 -1.46
N PRO A 27 3.99 10.01 -0.14
CA PRO A 27 2.93 10.53 0.73
C PRO A 27 2.39 11.89 0.30
N LEU A 28 3.27 12.80 -0.15
CA LEU A 28 2.90 14.12 -0.65
C LEU A 28 2.07 14.01 -1.93
N LEU A 29 2.58 13.26 -2.91
CA LEU A 29 1.94 13.15 -4.23
C LEU A 29 0.59 12.46 -4.16
N TRP A 30 0.52 11.32 -3.47
CA TRP A 30 -0.72 10.54 -3.38
C TRP A 30 -1.77 11.22 -2.49
N THR A 31 -1.36 12.05 -1.52
CA THR A 31 -2.30 12.91 -0.80
C THR A 31 -2.80 14.05 -1.68
N THR A 32 -1.93 14.66 -2.51
CA THR A 32 -2.35 15.66 -3.52
C THR A 32 -3.38 15.07 -4.48
N VAL A 33 -3.17 13.84 -4.99
CA VAL A 33 -4.13 13.13 -5.86
C VAL A 33 -5.45 12.88 -5.12
N ALA A 34 -5.39 12.40 -3.87
CA ALA A 34 -6.59 12.08 -3.09
C ALA A 34 -7.40 13.29 -2.67
N THR A 35 -6.79 14.47 -2.55
CA THR A 35 -7.46 15.69 -2.02
C THR A 35 -7.72 16.75 -3.07
N GLY A 36 -7.00 16.73 -4.20
CA GLY A 36 -7.01 17.83 -5.17
C GLY A 36 -6.44 19.13 -4.62
N LYS A 37 -5.66 19.08 -3.52
CA LYS A 37 -5.10 20.22 -2.80
C LYS A 37 -3.59 20.22 -2.82
N ALA A 38 -2.99 21.43 -2.71
CA ALA A 38 -1.55 21.57 -2.60
C ALA A 38 -1.01 21.05 -1.24
N PRO A 39 0.27 20.64 -1.14
CA PRO A 39 0.86 20.17 0.11
C PRO A 39 0.72 21.14 1.28
N THR A 40 0.77 22.42 1.03
CA THR A 40 0.54 23.48 2.04
C THR A 40 -0.87 23.50 2.59
N GLU A 41 -1.85 23.05 1.81
CA GLU A 41 -3.27 22.98 2.20
C GLU A 41 -3.57 21.64 2.89
N HIS A 42 -3.14 20.50 2.29
CA HIS A 42 -3.45 19.18 2.86
C HIS A 42 -2.52 18.75 4.01
N GLY A 43 -1.36 19.39 4.17
CA GLY A 43 -0.49 19.23 5.34
C GLY A 43 0.45 18.01 5.33
N ILE A 44 0.45 17.18 4.29
CA ILE A 44 1.35 16.02 4.13
C ILE A 44 2.46 16.40 3.15
N ALA A 45 3.71 16.53 3.63
CA ALA A 45 4.82 17.03 2.83
C ALA A 45 6.02 16.08 2.70
N ASP A 46 6.11 15.07 3.59
CA ASP A 46 7.24 14.15 3.67
C ASP A 46 6.77 12.78 4.20
N PHE A 47 7.65 11.78 4.16
CA PHE A 47 7.47 10.47 4.82
C PHE A 47 7.47 10.57 6.34
N LEU A 48 8.14 11.58 6.87
CA LEU A 48 8.34 11.77 8.30
C LEU A 48 7.87 13.16 8.73
N VAL A 49 7.25 13.21 9.90
CA VAL A 49 6.93 14.46 10.59
C VAL A 49 7.85 14.62 11.80
N LYS A 50 8.31 15.84 12.04
CA LYS A 50 9.11 16.17 13.22
C LYS A 50 8.18 16.65 14.34
N ASP A 51 8.24 15.97 15.49
CA ASP A 51 7.54 16.42 16.69
C ASP A 51 8.13 17.77 17.16
N ALA A 52 7.27 18.76 17.31
CA ALA A 52 7.69 20.11 17.71
C ALA A 52 8.21 20.19 19.16
N LYS A 53 7.85 19.23 20.03
CA LYS A 53 8.19 19.25 21.45
C LYS A 53 9.56 18.65 21.74
N ASN A 54 9.88 17.50 21.12
CA ASN A 54 11.10 16.75 21.41
C ASN A 54 12.04 16.64 20.19
N GLY A 55 11.61 17.08 19.00
CA GLY A 55 12.40 17.02 17.78
C GLY A 55 12.49 15.63 17.14
N GLU A 56 11.83 14.62 17.71
CA GLU A 56 11.81 13.26 17.16
C GLU A 56 11.08 13.22 15.82
N ARG A 57 11.51 12.31 14.95
CA ARG A 57 10.86 12.10 13.64
C ARG A 57 10.00 10.83 13.71
N HIS A 58 8.74 10.98 13.34
CA HIS A 58 7.77 9.90 13.29
C HIS A 58 7.26 9.72 11.86
N PRO A 59 6.87 8.51 11.45
CA PRO A 59 6.20 8.30 10.17
C PRO A 59 4.96 9.17 10.04
N ILE A 60 4.72 9.70 8.84
CA ILE A 60 3.51 10.45 8.55
C ILE A 60 2.28 9.55 8.63
N THR A 61 1.17 10.07 9.15
CA THR A 61 -0.09 9.34 9.29
C THR A 61 -1.26 10.15 8.73
N SER A 62 -2.43 9.52 8.57
CA SER A 62 -3.65 10.17 8.10
C SER A 62 -4.11 11.34 8.97
N ASP A 63 -3.77 11.30 10.28
CA ASP A 63 -4.12 12.36 11.25
C ASP A 63 -3.49 13.73 10.93
N PHE A 64 -2.41 13.75 10.13
CA PHE A 64 -1.78 15.00 9.69
C PHE A 64 -2.48 15.65 8.50
N ARG A 65 -3.42 14.95 7.84
CA ARG A 65 -4.16 15.52 6.72
C ARG A 65 -5.21 16.50 7.23
N LYS A 66 -5.16 17.73 6.72
CA LYS A 66 -5.97 18.86 7.17
C LYS A 66 -7.27 19.07 6.38
N VAL A 67 -7.45 18.34 5.28
CA VAL A 67 -8.56 18.50 4.33
C VAL A 67 -9.21 17.16 4.01
N LYS A 68 -10.46 17.18 3.54
CA LYS A 68 -11.15 15.98 3.07
C LYS A 68 -10.42 15.36 1.87
N ALA A 69 -10.27 14.05 1.90
CA ALA A 69 -9.86 13.28 0.74
C ALA A 69 -11.09 12.82 -0.06
N LEU A 70 -10.87 12.30 -1.24
CA LEU A 70 -11.93 11.86 -2.15
C LEU A 70 -12.87 10.82 -1.50
N TRP A 71 -12.36 9.93 -0.64
CA TRP A 71 -13.18 8.98 0.10
C TRP A 71 -14.13 9.63 1.11
N ASN A 72 -13.74 10.76 1.71
CA ASN A 72 -14.63 11.53 2.57
C ASN A 72 -15.69 12.24 1.73
N ILE A 73 -15.28 12.85 0.60
CA ILE A 73 -16.17 13.55 -0.33
C ILE A 73 -17.20 12.58 -0.90
N LEU A 74 -16.78 11.39 -1.36
CA LEU A 74 -17.70 10.37 -1.85
C LEU A 74 -18.73 9.98 -0.78
N GLY A 75 -18.29 9.84 0.47
CA GLY A 75 -19.18 9.56 1.61
C GLY A 75 -20.20 10.66 1.87
N ASP A 76 -19.81 11.93 1.73
CA ASP A 76 -20.74 13.07 1.85
C ASP A 76 -21.88 13.04 0.79
N PHE A 77 -21.62 12.42 -0.37
CA PHE A 77 -22.58 12.22 -1.45
C PHE A 77 -23.21 10.80 -1.44
N ASP A 78 -23.19 10.12 -0.30
CA ASP A 78 -23.72 8.76 -0.14
C ASP A 78 -23.14 7.72 -1.11
N ARG A 79 -21.93 7.92 -1.59
CA ARG A 79 -21.22 6.99 -2.48
C ARG A 79 -20.33 6.05 -1.70
N VAL A 80 -20.55 4.75 -1.92
CA VAL A 80 -19.71 3.69 -1.35
C VAL A 80 -18.40 3.62 -2.13
N SER A 81 -17.27 3.52 -1.43
CA SER A 81 -15.96 3.39 -2.05
C SER A 81 -15.01 2.49 -1.24
N SER A 82 -14.04 1.87 -1.93
CA SER A 82 -12.98 1.09 -1.30
C SER A 82 -11.62 1.61 -1.72
N TRP A 83 -10.72 1.80 -0.73
CA TRP A 83 -9.39 2.36 -0.90
C TRP A 83 -8.36 1.43 -0.30
N ILE A 84 -7.42 0.95 -1.12
CA ILE A 84 -6.54 -0.15 -0.75
C ILE A 84 -5.09 0.26 -0.97
N GLY A 85 -4.29 0.23 0.12
CA GLY A 85 -2.87 0.53 0.11
C GLY A 85 -2.51 1.99 -0.17
N TRP A 86 -3.45 2.92 -0.05
CA TRP A 86 -3.21 4.33 -0.36
C TRP A 86 -2.27 4.97 0.63
N TRP A 87 -1.26 5.72 0.14
CA TRP A 87 -0.26 6.39 0.97
C TRP A 87 -0.88 7.35 1.99
N ALA A 88 -0.30 7.35 3.21
CA ALA A 88 -0.72 8.15 4.35
C ALA A 88 -2.19 7.94 4.73
N SER A 89 -2.70 6.72 4.60
CA SER A 89 -4.05 6.33 5.00
C SER A 89 -4.11 5.67 6.38
N TYR A 90 -2.97 5.37 7.03
CA TYR A 90 -2.93 4.84 8.39
C TYR A 90 -2.93 5.97 9.45
N PRO A 91 -3.70 5.85 10.54
CA PRO A 91 -4.78 4.87 10.76
C PRO A 91 -5.96 5.08 9.82
N ALA A 92 -6.67 3.98 9.50
CA ALA A 92 -7.83 4.00 8.62
C ALA A 92 -8.98 4.83 9.19
N GLU A 93 -9.49 5.75 8.40
CA GLU A 93 -10.66 6.55 8.74
C GLU A 93 -11.96 5.76 8.56
N ALA A 94 -12.98 6.09 9.35
CA ALA A 94 -14.32 5.61 9.08
C ALA A 94 -14.90 6.32 7.85
N ILE A 95 -15.25 5.53 6.83
CA ILE A 95 -15.84 6.03 5.59
C ILE A 95 -17.11 5.23 5.23
N ARG A 96 -17.84 5.69 4.23
CA ARG A 96 -18.87 4.88 3.60
C ARG A 96 -18.25 3.86 2.65
N GLY A 97 -17.82 2.72 3.20
CA GLY A 97 -17.11 1.67 2.47
C GLY A 97 -15.92 1.12 3.23
N THR A 98 -14.81 0.87 2.54
CA THR A 98 -13.65 0.21 3.13
C THR A 98 -12.36 0.97 2.85
N ILE A 99 -11.55 1.19 3.89
CA ILE A 99 -10.15 1.56 3.75
C ILE A 99 -9.28 0.40 4.27
N VAL A 100 -8.30 -0.01 3.46
CA VAL A 100 -7.19 -0.87 3.87
C VAL A 100 -5.91 -0.08 3.68
N THR A 101 -5.19 0.17 4.76
CA THR A 101 -4.10 1.15 4.77
C THR A 101 -2.81 0.65 4.13
N ASP A 102 -1.94 1.60 3.78
CA ASP A 102 -0.56 1.39 3.32
C ASP A 102 0.31 0.57 4.30
N TYR A 103 -0.03 0.55 5.59
CA TYR A 103 0.69 -0.21 6.62
C TYR A 103 0.39 -1.72 6.65
N LEU A 104 -0.66 -2.20 5.96
CA LEU A 104 -1.06 -3.61 6.02
C LEU A 104 0.07 -4.55 5.58
N ALA A 105 0.72 -4.29 4.46
CA ALA A 105 1.76 -5.19 3.93
C ALA A 105 2.94 -5.33 4.89
N ALA A 106 3.36 -4.23 5.51
CA ALA A 106 4.40 -4.25 6.54
C ALA A 106 3.96 -5.04 7.79
N ALA A 107 2.69 -4.92 8.19
CA ALA A 107 2.12 -5.68 9.30
C ALA A 107 2.08 -7.19 8.98
N VAL A 108 1.64 -7.58 7.77
CA VAL A 108 1.61 -8.98 7.32
C VAL A 108 3.01 -9.59 7.33
N ASN A 109 4.01 -8.88 6.82
CA ASN A 109 5.39 -9.38 6.81
C ASN A 109 6.00 -9.49 8.20
N ARG A 110 5.57 -8.63 9.15
CA ARG A 110 6.09 -8.62 10.54
C ARG A 110 5.45 -9.68 11.42
N SER A 111 4.14 -9.82 11.37
CA SER A 111 3.37 -10.59 12.35
C SER A 111 2.48 -11.67 11.74
N GLY A 112 2.41 -11.75 10.42
CA GLY A 112 1.54 -12.67 9.68
C GLY A 112 0.11 -12.16 9.47
N PRO A 113 -0.65 -12.81 8.57
CA PRO A 113 -1.99 -12.38 8.16
C PRO A 113 -2.97 -12.17 9.30
N GLU A 114 -3.10 -13.14 10.19
CA GLU A 114 -4.09 -13.14 11.27
C GLU A 114 -3.82 -12.02 12.30
N ALA A 115 -2.55 -11.82 12.65
CA ALA A 115 -2.16 -10.75 13.57
C ALA A 115 -2.24 -9.38 12.90
N ALA A 116 -1.83 -9.28 11.64
CA ALA A 116 -1.91 -8.04 10.85
C ALA A 116 -3.35 -7.54 10.71
N ALA A 117 -4.30 -8.45 10.41
CA ALA A 117 -5.74 -8.13 10.30
C ALA A 117 -6.38 -7.60 11.60
N ARG A 118 -5.69 -7.76 12.74
CA ARG A 118 -6.13 -7.31 14.06
C ARG A 118 -5.43 -6.04 14.55
N VAL A 119 -4.46 -5.52 13.78
CA VAL A 119 -3.78 -4.27 14.12
C VAL A 119 -4.79 -3.12 14.10
N SER A 120 -4.85 -2.36 15.18
CA SER A 120 -5.75 -1.20 15.27
C SER A 120 -5.44 -0.19 14.17
N GLY A 121 -6.48 0.32 13.51
CA GLY A 121 -6.35 1.29 12.43
C GLY A 121 -5.82 0.74 11.10
N ILE A 122 -5.62 -0.57 10.96
CA ILE A 122 -5.12 -1.16 9.70
C ILE A 122 -6.17 -1.17 8.60
N ALA A 123 -7.43 -1.27 8.98
CA ALA A 123 -8.57 -1.20 8.09
C ALA A 123 -9.78 -0.55 8.77
N SER A 124 -10.69 -0.02 7.97
CA SER A 124 -12.01 0.44 8.37
C SER A 124 -13.04 -0.09 7.36
N PRO A 125 -14.12 -0.78 7.82
CA PRO A 125 -14.36 -1.17 9.19
C PRO A 125 -13.28 -2.12 9.75
N ALA A 126 -13.12 -2.15 11.07
CA ALA A 126 -11.99 -2.84 11.73
C ALA A 126 -12.00 -4.37 11.55
N ASP A 127 -13.12 -4.96 11.16
CA ASP A 127 -13.32 -6.38 10.88
C ASP A 127 -13.15 -6.75 9.40
N ALA A 128 -13.03 -5.76 8.51
CA ALA A 128 -12.98 -5.96 7.05
C ALA A 128 -11.97 -7.04 6.58
N LEU A 129 -10.89 -7.28 7.33
CA LEU A 129 -9.86 -8.26 6.99
C LEU A 129 -9.86 -9.51 7.89
N ARG A 130 -10.62 -9.51 9.01
CA ARG A 130 -10.49 -10.58 10.02
C ARG A 130 -10.97 -11.95 9.52
N GLU A 131 -11.99 -11.95 8.67
CA GLU A 131 -12.55 -13.17 8.07
C GLU A 131 -11.97 -13.44 6.67
N ARG A 132 -11.10 -12.56 6.19
CA ARG A 132 -10.52 -12.61 4.86
C ARG A 132 -9.00 -12.61 4.89
N THR A 133 -8.41 -13.25 5.90
CA THR A 133 -6.94 -13.40 6.00
C THR A 133 -6.37 -14.28 4.87
N ASP A 134 -7.21 -15.04 4.18
CA ASP A 134 -6.92 -15.76 2.93
C ASP A 134 -6.45 -14.84 1.79
N LEU A 135 -6.85 -13.56 1.80
CA LEU A 135 -6.40 -12.57 0.81
C LEU A 135 -4.98 -12.05 1.07
N LEU A 136 -4.46 -12.24 2.28
CA LEU A 136 -3.20 -11.66 2.74
C LEU A 136 -2.04 -12.60 2.46
N VAL A 137 -1.09 -12.15 1.65
CA VAL A 137 0.04 -12.94 1.17
C VAL A 137 1.32 -12.57 1.92
N ARG A 138 2.04 -13.55 2.46
CA ARG A 138 3.38 -13.37 3.04
C ARG A 138 4.45 -13.38 1.95
N ALA A 139 5.53 -12.66 2.15
CA ALA A 139 6.68 -12.69 1.25
C ALA A 139 7.22 -14.12 1.03
N SER A 140 7.21 -14.97 2.07
CA SER A 140 7.63 -16.37 1.99
C SER A 140 6.74 -17.27 1.12
N GLN A 141 5.57 -16.80 0.70
CA GLN A 141 4.66 -17.52 -0.20
C GLN A 141 4.89 -17.18 -1.69
N ILE A 142 5.77 -16.22 -1.98
CA ILE A 142 6.16 -15.89 -3.36
C ILE A 142 7.16 -16.92 -3.84
N SER A 143 6.87 -17.58 -4.94
CA SER A 143 7.73 -18.62 -5.49
C SER A 143 8.98 -18.08 -6.18
N ARG A 144 10.01 -18.91 -6.30
CA ARG A 144 11.23 -18.56 -7.03
C ARG A 144 10.95 -18.20 -8.49
N GLU A 145 10.01 -18.90 -9.13
CA GLU A 145 9.60 -18.66 -10.51
C GLU A 145 8.96 -17.28 -10.70
N GLU A 146 8.24 -16.81 -9.69
CA GLU A 146 7.65 -15.46 -9.72
C GLU A 146 8.73 -14.39 -9.58
N VAL A 147 9.68 -14.58 -8.66
CA VAL A 147 10.84 -13.69 -8.50
C VAL A 147 11.67 -13.66 -9.79
N ALA A 148 11.91 -14.83 -10.40
CA ALA A 148 12.71 -14.96 -11.62
C ALA A 148 12.12 -14.26 -12.85
N ARG A 149 10.83 -13.89 -12.82
CA ARG A 149 10.21 -13.04 -13.87
C ARG A 149 10.61 -11.58 -13.78
N ILE A 150 11.10 -11.14 -12.64
CA ILE A 150 11.45 -9.75 -12.34
C ILE A 150 12.97 -9.58 -12.34
N VAL A 151 13.68 -10.45 -11.59
CA VAL A 151 15.14 -10.42 -11.44
C VAL A 151 15.71 -11.83 -11.58
N PRO A 152 16.91 -11.99 -12.14
CA PRO A 152 17.61 -13.27 -12.11
C PRO A 152 17.82 -13.73 -10.66
N VAL A 153 17.50 -14.97 -10.37
CA VAL A 153 17.64 -15.53 -9.00
C VAL A 153 18.00 -17.00 -9.07
N THR A 154 19.07 -17.37 -8.39
CA THR A 154 19.47 -18.77 -8.17
C THR A 154 18.66 -19.40 -7.04
N GLU A 155 18.65 -20.72 -7.00
CA GLU A 155 18.03 -21.49 -5.90
C GLU A 155 18.67 -21.16 -4.54
N ALA A 156 19.99 -20.95 -4.50
CA ALA A 156 20.71 -20.62 -3.28
C ALA A 156 20.31 -19.24 -2.73
N GLU A 157 20.23 -18.22 -3.59
CA GLU A 157 19.80 -16.85 -3.22
C GLU A 157 18.34 -16.84 -2.75
N TYR A 158 17.46 -17.56 -3.44
CA TYR A 158 16.07 -17.68 -3.02
C TYR A 158 15.92 -18.32 -1.64
N ARG A 159 16.65 -19.42 -1.38
CA ARG A 159 16.66 -20.07 -0.05
C ARG A 159 17.23 -19.18 1.04
N ALA A 160 18.29 -18.43 0.73
CA ALA A 160 18.86 -17.46 1.66
C ALA A 160 17.84 -16.37 2.02
N ALA A 161 17.12 -15.82 1.04
CA ALA A 161 16.04 -14.86 1.25
C ALA A 161 14.91 -15.42 2.12
N LEU A 162 14.48 -16.68 1.91
CA LEU A 162 13.46 -17.30 2.77
C LEU A 162 13.93 -17.44 4.23
N VAL A 163 15.19 -17.77 4.46
CA VAL A 163 15.77 -17.82 5.82
C VAL A 163 15.77 -16.44 6.46
N ASP A 164 16.14 -15.40 5.69
CA ASP A 164 16.14 -14.02 6.20
C ASP A 164 14.73 -13.51 6.49
N LEU A 165 13.77 -13.79 5.64
CA LEU A 165 12.36 -13.43 5.84
C LEU A 165 11.75 -14.06 7.10
N ALA A 166 12.25 -15.24 7.52
CA ALA A 166 11.79 -15.92 8.72
C ALA A 166 12.37 -15.34 10.02
N ARG A 167 13.43 -14.51 9.94
CA ARG A 167 14.05 -13.90 11.12
C ARG A 167 13.15 -12.79 11.70
N PRO A 168 13.06 -12.68 13.04
CA PRO A 168 12.38 -11.56 13.68
C PRO A 168 13.00 -10.23 13.24
N THR A 169 12.16 -9.26 12.87
CA THR A 169 12.62 -7.92 12.48
C THR A 169 13.13 -7.16 13.71
N LYS A 170 14.42 -6.89 13.78
CA LYS A 170 14.99 -5.96 14.77
C LYS A 170 14.87 -4.52 14.24
N LYS A 171 14.67 -3.55 15.13
CA LYS A 171 14.39 -2.14 14.81
C LYS A 171 15.50 -1.47 13.96
N ASP A 172 16.74 -1.98 14.04
CA ASP A 172 17.92 -1.41 13.38
C ASP A 172 18.64 -2.42 12.46
N ASP A 173 17.95 -3.45 11.99
CA ASP A 173 18.55 -4.48 11.14
C ASP A 173 18.73 -3.98 9.69
N LYS A 174 19.88 -3.35 9.44
CA LYS A 174 20.27 -2.85 8.12
C LYS A 174 20.55 -3.97 7.12
N THR A 175 20.78 -5.20 7.56
CA THR A 175 21.13 -6.33 6.68
C THR A 175 19.99 -6.72 5.75
N ARG A 176 18.74 -6.45 6.12
CA ARG A 176 17.55 -6.69 5.29
C ARG A 176 17.39 -5.73 4.10
N VAL A 177 18.04 -4.58 4.13
CA VAL A 177 17.99 -3.60 3.04
C VAL A 177 18.83 -4.08 1.85
N ASP A 178 19.85 -4.92 2.12
CA ASP A 178 20.81 -5.39 1.13
C ASP A 178 20.42 -6.75 0.49
N ASP A 179 19.26 -7.33 0.85
CA ASP A 179 18.73 -8.54 0.20
C ASP A 179 17.74 -8.19 -0.92
N PRO A 180 18.20 -8.09 -2.19
CA PRO A 180 17.34 -7.72 -3.31
C PRO A 180 16.25 -8.77 -3.59
N VAL A 181 16.51 -10.04 -3.34
CA VAL A 181 15.55 -11.12 -3.56
C VAL A 181 14.41 -11.04 -2.55
N GLY A 182 14.73 -10.93 -1.28
CA GLY A 182 13.73 -10.75 -0.22
C GLY A 182 12.96 -9.43 -0.36
N PHE A 183 13.59 -8.38 -0.88
CA PHE A 183 12.90 -7.14 -1.22
C PHE A 183 11.83 -7.37 -2.31
N VAL A 184 12.20 -8.00 -3.43
CA VAL A 184 11.25 -8.33 -4.51
C VAL A 184 10.12 -9.23 -4.00
N MET A 185 10.43 -10.23 -3.16
CA MET A 185 9.40 -11.08 -2.55
C MET A 185 8.41 -10.27 -1.70
N ARG A 186 8.88 -9.30 -0.91
CA ARG A 186 8.00 -8.42 -0.11
C ARG A 186 7.10 -7.55 -0.99
N VAL A 187 7.66 -6.95 -2.04
CA VAL A 187 6.90 -6.11 -2.98
C VAL A 187 5.84 -6.93 -3.72
N LEU A 188 6.19 -8.12 -4.21
CA LEU A 188 5.23 -9.00 -4.89
C LEU A 188 4.11 -9.47 -3.96
N ALA A 189 4.43 -9.80 -2.70
CA ALA A 189 3.44 -10.18 -1.69
C ALA A 189 2.48 -9.03 -1.37
N GLN A 190 2.99 -7.80 -1.27
CA GLN A 190 2.17 -6.60 -1.10
C GLN A 190 1.22 -6.38 -2.27
N VAL A 191 1.75 -6.43 -3.49
CA VAL A 191 0.94 -6.29 -4.72
C VAL A 191 -0.18 -7.33 -4.75
N ARG A 192 0.13 -8.60 -4.47
CA ARG A 192 -0.87 -9.67 -4.42
C ARG A 192 -1.92 -9.44 -3.35
N THR A 193 -1.50 -9.07 -2.15
CA THR A 193 -2.42 -8.76 -1.05
C THR A 193 -3.40 -7.68 -1.45
N TYR A 194 -2.91 -6.55 -1.94
CA TYR A 194 -3.78 -5.43 -2.32
C TYR A 194 -4.64 -5.76 -3.54
N HIS A 195 -4.10 -6.51 -4.50
CA HIS A 195 -4.84 -6.98 -5.66
C HIS A 195 -6.00 -7.92 -5.27
N ASN A 196 -5.75 -8.92 -4.41
CA ASN A 196 -6.76 -9.85 -3.93
C ASN A 196 -7.89 -9.11 -3.21
N ILE A 197 -7.55 -8.14 -2.35
CA ILE A 197 -8.53 -7.32 -1.65
C ILE A 197 -9.33 -6.47 -2.64
N ALA A 198 -8.66 -5.82 -3.60
CA ALA A 198 -9.33 -5.00 -4.61
C ALA A 198 -10.29 -5.83 -5.47
N LEU A 199 -9.87 -7.02 -5.90
CA LEU A 199 -10.72 -7.96 -6.65
C LEU A 199 -11.96 -8.35 -5.85
N ALA A 200 -11.79 -8.71 -4.59
CA ALA A 200 -12.91 -9.05 -3.71
C ALA A 200 -13.91 -7.88 -3.56
N GLN A 201 -13.44 -6.63 -3.53
CA GLN A 201 -14.31 -5.46 -3.50
C GLN A 201 -15.07 -5.26 -4.83
N VAL A 202 -14.39 -5.48 -5.96
CA VAL A 202 -15.02 -5.42 -7.29
C VAL A 202 -16.07 -6.52 -7.44
N GLU A 203 -15.78 -7.75 -7.04
CA GLU A 203 -16.70 -8.89 -7.06
C GLU A 203 -17.90 -8.68 -6.14
N ALA A 204 -17.71 -7.98 -5.02
CA ALA A 204 -18.79 -7.55 -4.12
C ALA A 204 -19.64 -6.40 -4.70
N GLY A 205 -19.34 -5.91 -5.89
CA GLY A 205 -20.10 -4.85 -6.57
C GLY A 205 -19.85 -3.45 -6.01
N VAL A 206 -18.73 -3.21 -5.33
CA VAL A 206 -18.40 -1.85 -4.84
C VAL A 206 -18.19 -0.92 -6.04
N PRO A 207 -18.94 0.19 -6.14
CA PRO A 207 -19.00 1.01 -7.36
C PRO A 207 -17.71 1.82 -7.63
N PHE A 208 -16.90 2.07 -6.60
CA PHE A 208 -15.62 2.76 -6.72
C PHE A 208 -14.54 2.03 -5.91
N VAL A 209 -13.55 1.49 -6.59
CA VAL A 209 -12.40 0.81 -5.98
C VAL A 209 -11.11 1.49 -6.45
N ALA A 210 -10.34 1.99 -5.52
CA ALA A 210 -9.00 2.55 -5.77
C ALA A 210 -7.95 1.66 -5.09
N VAL A 211 -6.92 1.31 -5.82
CA VAL A 211 -5.80 0.51 -5.32
C VAL A 211 -4.46 1.14 -5.72
N TYR A 212 -3.53 1.18 -4.77
CA TYR A 212 -2.15 1.59 -5.04
C TYR A 212 -1.25 0.37 -5.17
N TYR A 213 -0.52 0.29 -6.28
CA TYR A 213 0.46 -0.76 -6.56
C TYR A 213 1.88 -0.18 -6.53
N GLU A 214 2.59 -0.36 -5.42
CA GLU A 214 3.95 0.15 -5.23
C GLU A 214 4.95 -0.43 -6.24
N ALA A 215 4.74 -1.64 -6.74
CA ALA A 215 5.66 -2.28 -7.69
C ALA A 215 5.74 -1.60 -9.07
N ILE A 216 4.90 -0.61 -9.34
CA ILE A 216 4.89 0.16 -10.59
C ILE A 216 5.57 1.53 -10.41
N ASP A 217 5.73 1.98 -9.16
CA ASP A 217 6.26 3.30 -8.76
C ASP A 217 7.82 3.37 -8.68
#